data_755e7080fd65b9fee577515ad45095d4
#
_entry.id   755e7080fd65b9fee577515ad45095d4
#
_cell.length_a   1.000
_cell.length_b   1.000
_cell.length_c   1.000
_cell.angle_alpha   90.00
_cell.angle_beta   90.00
_cell.angle_gamma   90.00
#
_symmetry.space_group_name_H-M   'P 1'
#
loop_
_entity.id
_entity.type
_entity.pdbx_description
1 polymer ?
#
loop_
_entity_poly.entity_id
_entity_poly.type
_entity_poly.pdbx_seq_one_letter_code
_entity_poly.pdbx_strand_id
1 'polypeptide(L)'
;MESEKVSLKLIEKRRSFGGEQCKYSHYSEVLQCDMTFSIYLPSNKEEKKIPLIWWLSGLTCTDDNFSQKSGFQRLAEKYQVAVMIPDTSPRGEHVADDDGWDLGKGAGFYVNATQDPWAKNYNMYAYIVE
;
A
#
# COMPACT_ATOMS: atom_id res chain seq x y z
N MET A 1 -26.37 6.21 4.61
CA MET A 1 -25.22 6.68 3.79
C MET A 1 -24.65 5.48 3.06
N GLU A 2 -24.73 5.51 1.76
CA GLU A 2 -24.01 4.52 0.96
C GLU A 2 -22.51 4.81 1.15
N SER A 3 -21.75 3.83 1.65
CA SER A 3 -20.30 3.89 1.59
C SER A 3 -19.92 3.91 0.12
N GLU A 4 -19.29 4.98 -0.34
CA GLU A 4 -18.73 5.02 -1.68
C GLU A 4 -17.78 3.83 -1.83
N LYS A 5 -18.12 2.93 -2.75
CA LYS A 5 -17.25 1.80 -3.06
C LYS A 5 -15.97 2.36 -3.65
N VAL A 6 -14.87 2.22 -2.93
CA VAL A 6 -13.54 2.48 -3.48
C VAL A 6 -13.38 1.62 -4.73
N SER A 7 -13.14 2.27 -5.88
CA SER A 7 -12.91 1.57 -7.13
C SER A 7 -11.47 1.10 -7.20
N LEU A 8 -11.26 -0.21 -7.05
CA LEU A 8 -9.95 -0.84 -7.20
C LEU A 8 -9.73 -1.24 -8.65
N LYS A 9 -8.58 -0.89 -9.18
CA LYS A 9 -8.12 -1.31 -10.51
C LYS A 9 -7.00 -2.33 -10.34
N LEU A 10 -7.22 -3.55 -10.83
CA LEU A 10 -6.19 -4.57 -10.86
C LEU A 10 -5.12 -4.20 -11.90
N ILE A 11 -3.88 -4.06 -11.46
CA ILE A 11 -2.73 -3.78 -12.32
C ILE A 11 -2.02 -5.09 -12.69
N GLU A 12 -1.79 -5.95 -11.70
CA GLU A 12 -1.02 -7.18 -11.87
C GLU A 12 -1.55 -8.27 -10.95
N LYS A 13 -1.51 -9.50 -11.45
CA LYS A 13 -1.89 -10.69 -10.69
C LYS A 13 -1.00 -11.84 -11.11
N ARG A 14 -0.32 -12.44 -10.15
CA ARG A 14 0.57 -13.58 -10.38
C ARG A 14 0.33 -14.68 -9.37
N ARG A 15 0.38 -15.92 -9.81
CA ARG A 15 0.40 -17.06 -8.90
C ARG A 15 1.73 -17.14 -8.17
N SER A 16 1.66 -17.39 -6.87
CA SER A 16 2.84 -17.49 -6.01
C SER A 16 2.55 -18.43 -4.86
N PHE A 17 3.27 -19.56 -4.81
CA PHE A 17 3.18 -20.59 -3.74
C PHE A 17 1.76 -21.06 -3.41
N GLY A 18 0.89 -21.16 -4.41
CA GLY A 18 -0.50 -21.60 -4.25
C GLY A 18 -1.49 -20.47 -4.03
N GLY A 19 -1.02 -19.30 -3.61
CA GLY A 19 -1.80 -18.06 -3.50
C GLY A 19 -1.58 -17.13 -4.67
N GLU A 20 -1.88 -15.85 -4.48
CA GLU A 20 -1.78 -14.83 -5.51
C GLU A 20 -1.09 -13.58 -4.97
N GLN A 21 -0.09 -13.09 -5.69
CA GLN A 21 0.48 -11.76 -5.49
C GLN A 21 -0.19 -10.79 -6.45
N CYS A 22 -0.91 -9.81 -5.90
CA CYS A 22 -1.68 -8.84 -6.67
C CYS A 22 -1.16 -7.42 -6.45
N LYS A 23 -1.38 -6.57 -7.45
CA LYS A 23 -1.14 -5.13 -7.36
C LYS A 23 -2.38 -4.40 -7.85
N TYR A 24 -2.82 -3.44 -7.06
CA TYR A 24 -4.00 -2.62 -7.34
C TYR A 24 -3.66 -1.14 -7.29
N SER A 25 -4.42 -0.36 -8.03
CA SER A 25 -4.46 1.09 -7.86
C SER A 25 -5.87 1.54 -7.46
N HIS A 26 -5.94 2.66 -6.76
CA HIS A 26 -7.19 3.31 -6.42
C HIS A 26 -6.95 4.82 -6.21
N TYR A 27 -7.99 5.61 -6.36
CA TYR A 27 -7.94 7.01 -5.95
C TYR A 27 -8.17 7.10 -4.44
N SER A 28 -7.27 7.76 -3.73
CA SER A 28 -7.42 8.06 -2.31
C SER A 28 -7.95 9.47 -2.10
N GLU A 29 -9.13 9.58 -1.50
CA GLU A 29 -9.68 10.89 -1.13
C GLU A 29 -8.89 11.53 0.01
N VAL A 30 -8.36 10.71 0.91
CA VAL A 30 -7.53 11.17 2.04
C VAL A 30 -6.23 11.82 1.56
N LEU A 31 -5.57 11.22 0.58
CA LEU A 31 -4.33 11.73 0.00
C LEU A 31 -4.56 12.59 -1.25
N GLN A 32 -5.77 12.62 -1.78
CA GLN A 32 -6.15 13.33 -3.01
C GLN A 32 -5.23 13.00 -4.20
N CYS A 33 -4.89 11.74 -4.35
CA CYS A 33 -4.09 11.23 -5.47
C CYS A 33 -4.35 9.74 -5.68
N ASP A 34 -3.90 9.25 -6.84
CA ASP A 34 -3.89 7.81 -7.10
C ASP A 34 -2.81 7.13 -6.26
N MET A 35 -3.18 6.02 -5.63
CA MET A 35 -2.30 5.20 -4.82
C MET A 35 -2.25 3.79 -5.34
N THR A 36 -1.13 3.13 -5.12
CA THR A 36 -0.95 1.70 -5.39
C THR A 36 -0.67 0.94 -4.11
N PHE A 37 -1.05 -0.33 -4.08
CA PHE A 37 -0.65 -1.27 -3.06
C PHE A 37 -0.49 -2.65 -3.66
N SER A 38 0.36 -3.44 -3.05
CA SER A 38 0.48 -4.86 -3.34
C SER A 38 -0.16 -5.66 -2.21
N ILE A 39 -0.78 -6.78 -2.54
CA ILE A 39 -1.36 -7.69 -1.56
C ILE A 39 -1.08 -9.13 -1.94
N TYR A 40 -0.65 -9.92 -0.97
CA TYR A 40 -0.58 -11.38 -1.11
C TYR A 40 -1.83 -12.00 -0.48
N LEU A 41 -2.51 -12.79 -1.29
CA LEU A 41 -3.70 -13.54 -0.86
C LEU A 41 -3.35 -15.03 -0.85
N PRO A 42 -3.31 -15.68 0.32
CA PRO A 42 -3.07 -17.12 0.38
C PRO A 42 -4.23 -17.89 -0.27
N SER A 43 -4.02 -19.17 -0.54
CA SER A 43 -5.03 -20.01 -1.22
C SER A 43 -6.36 -20.11 -0.48
N ASN A 44 -6.32 -20.03 0.86
CA ASN A 44 -7.50 -20.07 1.72
C ASN A 44 -8.54 -21.14 1.32
N LYS A 45 -8.07 -22.36 1.06
CA LYS A 45 -8.90 -23.48 0.59
C LYS A 45 -10.06 -23.82 1.53
N GLU A 46 -9.93 -23.49 2.81
CA GLU A 46 -10.97 -23.72 3.81
C GLU A 46 -11.99 -22.58 3.91
N GLU A 47 -11.83 -21.52 3.09
CA GLU A 47 -12.71 -20.35 3.04
C GLU A 47 -12.96 -19.71 4.43
N LYS A 48 -11.94 -19.66 5.25
CA LYS A 48 -11.98 -19.06 6.59
C LYS A 48 -11.63 -17.58 6.54
N LYS A 49 -12.00 -16.86 7.59
CA LYS A 49 -11.40 -15.56 7.88
C LYS A 49 -9.95 -15.76 8.23
N ILE A 50 -9.07 -15.05 7.54
CA ILE A 50 -7.63 -15.13 7.73
C ILE A 50 -7.10 -13.81 8.27
N PRO A 51 -5.99 -13.82 9.03
CA PRO A 51 -5.37 -12.57 9.48
C PRO A 51 -4.79 -11.80 8.30
N LEU A 52 -4.80 -10.49 8.44
CA LEU A 52 -4.16 -9.55 7.52
C LEU A 52 -2.99 -8.88 8.23
N ILE A 53 -1.80 -9.01 7.65
CA ILE A 53 -0.61 -8.32 8.10
C ILE A 53 -0.38 -7.11 7.21
N TRP A 54 -0.14 -5.95 7.80
CA TRP A 54 0.25 -4.74 7.12
C TRP A 54 1.76 -4.58 7.21
N TRP A 55 2.41 -4.52 6.06
CA TRP A 55 3.83 -4.21 5.97
C TRP A 55 4.01 -2.77 5.49
N LEU A 56 4.58 -1.94 6.34
CA LEU A 56 4.85 -0.53 6.07
C LEU A 56 6.33 -0.36 5.79
N SER A 57 6.70 -0.27 4.53
CA SER A 57 8.08 -0.03 4.12
C SER A 57 8.52 1.40 4.46
N GLY A 58 9.80 1.64 4.42
CA GLY A 58 10.38 2.90 4.83
C GLY A 58 10.85 3.78 3.67
N LEU A 59 11.81 4.62 4.01
CA LEU A 59 12.42 5.62 3.14
C LEU A 59 12.85 5.04 1.79
N THR A 60 12.51 5.73 0.73
CA THR A 60 12.78 5.42 -0.70
C THR A 60 12.09 4.19 -1.25
N CYS A 61 11.30 3.48 -0.45
CA CYS A 61 10.58 2.30 -0.89
C CYS A 61 9.23 2.62 -1.53
N THR A 62 8.76 1.69 -2.34
CA THR A 62 7.37 1.57 -2.79
C THR A 62 6.79 0.25 -2.27
N ASP A 63 5.61 -0.12 -2.73
CA ASP A 63 5.04 -1.45 -2.47
C ASP A 63 5.88 -2.58 -3.08
N ASP A 64 6.67 -2.31 -4.11
CA ASP A 64 7.45 -3.32 -4.84
C ASP A 64 8.66 -3.85 -4.05
N ASN A 65 9.29 -3.03 -3.22
CA ASN A 65 10.53 -3.43 -2.54
C ASN A 65 10.32 -4.69 -1.69
N PHE A 66 9.34 -4.68 -0.81
CA PHE A 66 9.06 -5.82 0.03
C PHE A 66 8.44 -6.98 -0.75
N SER A 67 7.48 -6.71 -1.62
CA SER A 67 6.78 -7.77 -2.36
C SER A 67 7.70 -8.57 -3.28
N GLN A 68 8.72 -7.92 -3.86
CA GLN A 68 9.64 -8.57 -4.81
C GLN A 68 10.90 -9.14 -4.16
N LYS A 69 11.37 -8.55 -3.05
CA LYS A 69 12.71 -8.86 -2.51
C LYS A 69 12.71 -9.64 -1.20
N SER A 70 11.61 -9.64 -0.45
CA SER A 70 11.59 -10.25 0.90
C SER A 70 11.44 -11.76 0.89
N GLY A 71 10.79 -12.34 -0.13
CA GLY A 71 10.54 -13.78 -0.21
C GLY A 71 9.50 -14.30 0.80
N PHE A 72 8.63 -13.44 1.32
CA PHE A 72 7.67 -13.79 2.37
C PHE A 72 6.53 -14.71 1.90
N GLN A 73 6.26 -14.79 0.59
CA GLN A 73 5.05 -15.42 0.03
C GLN A 73 4.91 -16.89 0.45
N ARG A 74 6.00 -17.63 0.48
CA ARG A 74 5.99 -19.05 0.90
C ARG A 74 5.47 -19.22 2.33
N LEU A 75 5.91 -18.37 3.24
CA LEU A 75 5.48 -18.42 4.64
C LEU A 75 4.06 -17.89 4.82
N ALA A 76 3.68 -16.88 4.07
CA ALA A 76 2.31 -16.36 4.07
C ALA A 76 1.30 -17.43 3.63
N GLU A 77 1.63 -18.21 2.60
CA GLU A 77 0.82 -19.35 2.19
C GLU A 77 0.82 -20.46 3.25
N LYS A 78 1.97 -20.78 3.81
CA LYS A 78 2.09 -21.81 4.84
C LYS A 78 1.22 -21.51 6.05
N TYR A 79 1.24 -20.27 6.53
CA TYR A 79 0.50 -19.84 7.72
C TYR A 79 -0.88 -19.26 7.41
N GLN A 80 -1.28 -19.25 6.14
CA GLN A 80 -2.58 -18.73 5.68
C GLN A 80 -2.86 -17.32 6.20
N VAL A 81 -1.95 -16.39 5.91
CA VAL A 81 -2.07 -14.98 6.22
C VAL A 81 -2.03 -14.15 4.94
N ALA A 82 -2.87 -13.13 4.86
CA ALA A 82 -2.78 -12.12 3.81
C ALA A 82 -1.77 -11.04 4.24
N VAL A 83 -1.06 -10.47 3.27
CA VAL A 83 -0.08 -9.40 3.54
C VAL A 83 -0.38 -8.22 2.63
N MET A 84 -0.75 -7.09 3.23
CA MET A 84 -1.01 -5.83 2.57
C MET A 84 0.25 -4.97 2.61
N ILE A 85 0.69 -4.48 1.45
CA ILE A 85 1.89 -3.67 1.31
C ILE A 85 1.50 -2.38 0.58
N PRO A 86 1.13 -1.31 1.30
CA PRO A 86 0.84 -0.03 0.67
C PRO A 86 2.11 0.67 0.16
N ASP A 87 1.93 1.60 -0.76
CA ASP A 87 3.00 2.54 -1.09
C ASP A 87 3.31 3.42 0.13
N THR A 88 4.50 3.97 0.18
CA THR A 88 5.04 4.69 1.33
C THR A 88 4.70 6.17 1.35
N SER A 89 4.16 6.71 0.28
CA SER A 89 3.98 8.16 0.11
C SER A 89 2.95 8.45 -0.96
N PRO A 90 2.24 9.60 -0.87
CA PRO A 90 1.51 10.11 -2.03
C PRO A 90 2.49 10.43 -3.17
N ARG A 91 2.01 10.28 -4.41
CA ARG A 91 2.79 10.53 -5.62
C ARG A 91 1.89 11.18 -6.67
N GLY A 92 2.48 11.71 -7.70
CA GLY A 92 1.78 12.37 -8.80
C GLY A 92 2.36 13.75 -9.07
N GLU A 93 2.11 14.28 -10.27
CA GLU A 93 2.66 15.57 -10.68
C GLU A 93 2.12 16.75 -9.83
N HIS A 94 0.89 16.62 -9.36
CA HIS A 94 0.21 17.65 -8.56
C HIS A 94 0.57 17.58 -7.06
N VAL A 95 1.29 16.55 -6.62
CA VAL A 95 1.70 16.36 -5.23
C VAL A 95 2.99 17.13 -4.99
N ALA A 96 3.04 17.96 -3.96
CA ALA A 96 4.23 18.70 -3.57
C ALA A 96 5.37 17.75 -3.23
N ASP A 97 6.59 18.15 -3.58
CA ASP A 97 7.80 17.37 -3.33
C ASP A 97 8.83 18.23 -2.61
N ASP A 98 10.01 17.70 -2.38
CA ASP A 98 11.15 18.39 -1.80
C ASP A 98 12.43 17.93 -2.51
N ASP A 99 13.45 18.80 -2.54
CA ASP A 99 14.75 18.46 -3.17
C ASP A 99 15.57 17.49 -2.32
N GLY A 100 15.24 17.39 -1.02
CA GLY A 100 15.87 16.41 -0.13
C GLY A 100 15.40 14.98 -0.42
N TRP A 101 16.32 14.05 -0.52
CA TRP A 101 16.02 12.64 -0.77
C TRP A 101 15.24 11.98 0.38
N ASP A 102 15.29 12.55 1.56
CA ASP A 102 14.63 12.08 2.79
C ASP A 102 13.34 12.83 3.13
N LEU A 103 12.89 13.70 2.24
CA LEU A 103 11.66 14.47 2.37
C LEU A 103 10.80 14.33 1.10
N GLY A 104 9.52 14.68 1.20
CA GLY A 104 8.62 14.64 0.06
C GLY A 104 8.28 13.23 -0.42
N LYS A 105 8.22 13.04 -1.72
CA LYS A 105 7.82 11.76 -2.33
C LYS A 105 8.80 10.65 -1.99
N GLY A 106 8.27 9.56 -1.42
CA GLY A 106 9.07 8.41 -1.02
C GLY A 106 9.74 8.54 0.35
N ALA A 107 9.49 9.60 1.11
CA ALA A 107 10.07 9.78 2.44
C ALA A 107 9.63 8.71 3.45
N GLY A 108 8.44 8.15 3.28
CA GLY A 108 7.99 7.02 4.09
C GLY A 108 7.55 7.41 5.50
N PHE A 109 7.06 8.62 5.70
CA PHE A 109 6.52 9.06 6.98
C PHE A 109 5.02 8.75 7.06
N TYR A 110 4.62 7.92 8.01
CA TYR A 110 3.21 7.55 8.24
C TYR A 110 2.57 8.48 9.28
N VAL A 111 2.63 9.76 8.97
CA VAL A 111 2.07 10.84 9.78
C VAL A 111 1.25 11.78 8.90
N ASN A 112 0.40 12.60 9.49
CA ASN A 112 -0.29 13.65 8.77
C ASN A 112 0.57 14.92 8.79
N ALA A 113 0.86 15.47 7.62
CA ALA A 113 1.59 16.73 7.52
C ALA A 113 0.74 17.91 8.02
N THR A 114 1.39 18.88 8.64
CA THR A 114 0.74 20.05 9.25
C THR A 114 1.06 21.36 8.54
N GLN A 115 1.99 21.36 7.60
CA GLN A 115 2.45 22.55 6.89
C GLN A 115 2.16 22.47 5.40
N ASP A 116 1.75 23.60 4.83
CA ASP A 116 1.63 23.73 3.38
C ASP A 116 3.02 23.82 2.71
N PRO A 117 3.16 23.31 1.49
CA PRO A 117 2.14 22.72 0.63
C PRO A 117 1.88 21.21 0.87
N TRP A 118 2.52 20.59 1.85
CA TRP A 118 2.44 19.13 2.07
C TRP A 118 1.16 18.68 2.76
N ALA A 119 0.55 19.52 3.60
CA ALA A 119 -0.65 19.18 4.39
C ALA A 119 -1.82 18.66 3.54
N LYS A 120 -1.90 19.08 2.29
CA LYS A 120 -2.96 18.65 1.37
C LYS A 120 -2.91 17.16 1.04
N ASN A 121 -1.72 16.62 0.77
CA ASN A 121 -1.55 15.26 0.25
C ASN A 121 -0.84 14.30 1.22
N TYR A 122 -0.01 14.80 2.13
CA TYR A 122 0.80 13.93 3.00
C TYR A 122 0.07 13.59 4.30
N ASN A 123 -1.01 12.82 4.18
CA ASN A 123 -1.84 12.37 5.30
C ASN A 123 -1.77 10.85 5.45
N MET A 124 -0.55 10.32 5.49
CA MET A 124 -0.32 8.87 5.46
C MET A 124 -0.84 8.14 6.69
N TYR A 125 -0.88 8.79 7.86
CA TYR A 125 -1.48 8.17 9.04
C TYR A 125 -2.98 7.92 8.80
N ALA A 126 -3.72 8.92 8.36
CA ALA A 126 -5.13 8.78 8.05
C ALA A 126 -5.37 7.73 6.94
N TYR A 127 -4.52 7.73 5.92
CA TYR A 127 -4.61 6.76 4.82
C TYR A 127 -4.52 5.30 5.29
N ILE A 128 -3.67 5.02 6.26
CA ILE A 128 -3.47 3.65 6.76
C ILE A 128 -4.59 3.23 7.72
N VAL A 129 -5.12 4.14 8.54
CA VAL A 129 -6.03 3.79 9.65
C VAL A 129 -7.51 4.09 9.39
N GLU A 130 -7.85 4.91 8.40
CA GLU A 130 -9.22 5.28 8.04
C GLU A 130 -9.66 4.61 6.74
#